data_340e84384ee1679544757b28e8855c1e
#
_entry.id   340e84384ee1679544757b28e8855c1e
#
_cell.length_a   1.000
_cell.length_b   1.000
_cell.length_c   1.000
_cell.angle_alpha   90.00
_cell.angle_beta   90.00
_cell.angle_gamma   90.00
#
_symmetry.space_group_name_H-M   'P 1'
#
loop_
_entity.id
_entity.type
_entity.pdbx_description
1 polymer ?
#
loop_
_entity_poly.entity_id
_entity_poly.type
_entity_poly.pdbx_seq_one_letter_code
_entity_poly.pdbx_strand_id
1 'polypeptide(L)'
;MRTIKRGNTGEDVKALQKALNKFGYALVEDGDFGKKTEVAVKSFQSGHGLEADGIVGGKTWAALGVTDTKCVDPSVVYLPLNVHVTKSTGRTIKYLAIHYTAGGSSAAGRARGCKSTFEKRKASADFAVDDKEMVQFNPDIKNYYCWAVGDPKTGHVKCPDGGNRNTISIEICSSLVKGASVEEPNHDGWYYTDAALDNAVKLAKLLMKKFNIPIENVVRHYDISGKLCPGIVGWNNGRLYTMDGKATSHYNNSEKWEAFKERLK
;
A
#
# COMPACT_ATOMS: atom_id res chain seq x y z
N MET A 1 -0.56 -5.66 -12.48
CA MET A 1 -1.56 -6.26 -13.42
C MET A 1 -2.71 -6.85 -12.63
N ARG A 2 -3.97 -6.65 -13.08
CA ARG A 2 -5.14 -7.28 -12.45
C ARG A 2 -5.11 -8.80 -12.72
N THR A 3 -5.81 -9.55 -11.89
CA THR A 3 -6.07 -10.96 -12.18
C THR A 3 -7.03 -11.06 -13.35
N ILE A 4 -6.66 -11.79 -14.38
CA ILE A 4 -7.47 -11.99 -15.60
C ILE A 4 -7.64 -13.47 -15.92
N LYS A 5 -8.76 -13.78 -16.55
CA LYS A 5 -9.14 -15.14 -16.97
C LYS A 5 -10.02 -15.08 -18.20
N ARG A 6 -10.40 -16.21 -18.74
CA ARG A 6 -11.30 -16.31 -19.90
C ARG A 6 -12.55 -15.44 -19.72
N GLY A 7 -12.90 -14.70 -20.78
CA GLY A 7 -13.98 -13.74 -20.82
C GLY A 7 -13.58 -12.31 -20.44
N ASN A 8 -12.32 -12.08 -19.99
CA ASN A 8 -11.82 -10.72 -19.82
C ASN A 8 -11.33 -10.14 -21.15
N THR A 9 -11.42 -8.81 -21.26
CA THR A 9 -10.93 -8.05 -22.42
C THR A 9 -10.14 -6.83 -21.97
N GLY A 10 -9.29 -6.29 -22.84
CA GLY A 10 -8.58 -5.03 -22.64
C GLY A 10 -7.07 -5.12 -22.79
N GLU A 11 -6.39 -4.02 -22.49
CA GLU A 11 -4.94 -3.86 -22.67
C GLU A 11 -4.08 -4.84 -21.85
N ASP A 12 -4.56 -5.27 -20.70
CA ASP A 12 -3.89 -6.29 -19.88
C ASP A 12 -3.96 -7.70 -20.52
N VAL A 13 -5.07 -8.02 -21.21
CA VAL A 13 -5.16 -9.26 -22.01
C VAL A 13 -4.22 -9.18 -23.21
N LYS A 14 -4.15 -8.04 -23.88
CA LYS A 14 -3.21 -7.81 -24.97
C LYS A 14 -1.74 -7.94 -24.51
N ALA A 15 -1.43 -7.38 -23.32
CA ALA A 15 -0.11 -7.55 -22.71
C ALA A 15 0.21 -9.01 -22.37
N LEU A 16 -0.80 -9.79 -21.92
CA LEU A 16 -0.67 -11.24 -21.70
C LEU A 16 -0.35 -11.97 -22.98
N GLN A 17 -1.14 -11.76 -24.05
CA GLN A 17 -0.96 -12.40 -25.36
C GLN A 17 0.45 -12.10 -25.90
N LYS A 18 0.87 -10.83 -25.83
CA LYS A 18 2.22 -10.43 -26.22
C LYS A 18 3.33 -11.11 -25.40
N ALA A 19 3.11 -11.28 -24.10
CA ALA A 19 4.04 -11.97 -23.24
C ALA A 19 4.13 -13.47 -23.57
N LEU A 20 2.99 -14.14 -23.71
CA LEU A 20 2.92 -15.55 -24.11
C LEU A 20 3.57 -15.79 -25.46
N ASN A 21 3.41 -14.89 -26.42
CA ASN A 21 4.05 -14.99 -27.74
C ASN A 21 5.59 -15.00 -27.66
N LYS A 22 6.18 -14.35 -26.66
CA LYS A 22 7.64 -14.45 -26.42
C LYS A 22 8.09 -15.84 -25.97
N PHE A 23 7.16 -16.64 -25.45
CA PHE A 23 7.37 -18.05 -25.09
C PHE A 23 6.92 -19.02 -26.20
N GLY A 24 6.62 -18.51 -27.40
CA GLY A 24 6.28 -19.32 -28.54
C GLY A 24 4.81 -19.65 -28.75
N TYR A 25 3.89 -19.05 -27.96
CA TYR A 25 2.45 -19.22 -28.14
C TYR A 25 1.94 -18.25 -29.22
N ALA A 26 1.68 -18.70 -30.41
CA ALA A 26 1.25 -17.89 -31.54
C ALA A 26 -0.21 -17.35 -31.38
N LEU A 27 -0.42 -16.43 -30.46
CA LEU A 27 -1.72 -15.80 -30.19
C LEU A 27 -1.88 -14.51 -31.00
N VAL A 28 -3.11 -14.21 -31.39
CA VAL A 28 -3.48 -12.88 -31.88
C VAL A 28 -3.52 -11.93 -30.68
N GLU A 29 -2.87 -10.77 -30.78
CA GLU A 29 -2.81 -9.75 -29.72
C GLU A 29 -4.03 -8.82 -29.80
N ASP A 30 -5.25 -9.41 -29.78
CA ASP A 30 -6.52 -8.72 -29.94
C ASP A 30 -7.08 -8.13 -28.63
N GLY A 31 -6.51 -8.56 -27.48
CA GLY A 31 -7.01 -8.14 -26.17
C GLY A 31 -8.27 -8.90 -25.72
N ASP A 32 -8.63 -10.02 -26.37
CA ASP A 32 -9.70 -10.91 -25.93
C ASP A 32 -9.12 -12.19 -25.30
N PHE A 33 -9.48 -12.46 -24.06
CA PHE A 33 -9.10 -13.68 -23.36
C PHE A 33 -10.04 -14.83 -23.78
N GLY A 34 -9.94 -15.25 -25.00
CA GLY A 34 -10.68 -16.36 -25.57
C GLY A 34 -10.12 -17.74 -25.19
N LYS A 35 -10.70 -18.81 -25.78
CA LYS A 35 -10.29 -20.19 -25.52
C LYS A 35 -8.81 -20.45 -25.87
N LYS A 36 -8.31 -19.88 -26.95
CA LYS A 36 -6.89 -20.03 -27.37
C LYS A 36 -5.93 -19.44 -26.34
N THR A 37 -6.26 -18.26 -25.83
CA THR A 37 -5.48 -17.59 -24.76
C THR A 37 -5.50 -18.40 -23.47
N GLU A 38 -6.67 -18.98 -23.08
CA GLU A 38 -6.78 -19.84 -21.90
C GLU A 38 -5.89 -21.09 -22.01
N VAL A 39 -5.92 -21.77 -23.16
CA VAL A 39 -5.08 -22.95 -23.41
C VAL A 39 -3.60 -22.61 -23.30
N ALA A 40 -3.17 -21.50 -23.89
CA ALA A 40 -1.79 -21.01 -23.81
C ALA A 40 -1.38 -20.71 -22.37
N VAL A 41 -2.26 -20.06 -21.59
CA VAL A 41 -2.02 -19.79 -20.16
C VAL A 41 -1.83 -21.07 -19.37
N LYS A 42 -2.73 -22.06 -19.50
CA LYS A 42 -2.62 -23.34 -18.79
C LYS A 42 -1.35 -24.10 -19.15
N SER A 43 -1.00 -24.12 -20.43
CA SER A 43 0.26 -24.71 -20.91
C SER A 43 1.49 -24.01 -20.32
N PHE A 44 1.49 -22.67 -20.31
CA PHE A 44 2.55 -21.88 -19.71
C PHE A 44 2.67 -22.14 -18.21
N GLN A 45 1.55 -22.13 -17.49
CA GLN A 45 1.52 -22.39 -16.05
C GLN A 45 2.09 -23.77 -15.72
N SER A 46 1.66 -24.81 -16.42
CA SER A 46 2.17 -26.17 -16.25
C SER A 46 3.68 -26.26 -16.51
N GLY A 47 4.17 -25.66 -17.60
CA GLY A 47 5.59 -25.65 -17.96
C GLY A 47 6.49 -24.87 -16.98
N HIS A 48 5.90 -24.02 -16.13
CA HIS A 48 6.63 -23.19 -15.16
C HIS A 48 6.34 -23.59 -13.70
N GLY A 49 5.78 -24.79 -13.46
CA GLY A 49 5.50 -25.28 -12.10
C GLY A 49 4.44 -24.50 -11.34
N LEU A 50 3.54 -23.84 -12.07
CA LEU A 50 2.39 -23.13 -11.50
C LEU A 50 1.13 -24.01 -11.59
N GLU A 51 0.13 -23.71 -10.78
CA GLU A 51 -1.20 -24.31 -10.91
C GLU A 51 -1.81 -23.91 -12.26
N ALA A 52 -2.14 -24.92 -13.09
CA ALA A 52 -2.64 -24.72 -14.45
C ALA A 52 -4.15 -24.46 -14.47
N ASP A 53 -4.59 -23.46 -13.69
CA ASP A 53 -6.00 -23.07 -13.51
C ASP A 53 -6.54 -22.19 -14.65
N GLY A 54 -5.66 -21.64 -15.48
CA GLY A 54 -6.01 -20.70 -16.55
C GLY A 54 -6.29 -19.27 -16.03
N ILE A 55 -5.96 -18.99 -14.76
CA ILE A 55 -6.12 -17.67 -14.14
C ILE A 55 -4.75 -16.99 -14.07
N VAL A 56 -4.62 -15.86 -14.70
CA VAL A 56 -3.38 -15.09 -14.70
C VAL A 56 -3.38 -14.14 -13.50
N GLY A 57 -2.92 -14.66 -12.36
CA GLY A 57 -2.69 -13.91 -11.14
C GLY A 57 -1.25 -13.43 -11.02
N GLY A 58 -0.88 -12.88 -9.85
CA GLY A 58 0.45 -12.32 -9.59
C GLY A 58 1.61 -13.28 -9.90
N LYS A 59 1.48 -14.57 -9.53
CA LYS A 59 2.51 -15.60 -9.80
C LYS A 59 2.69 -15.83 -11.29
N THR A 60 1.60 -15.91 -12.05
CA THR A 60 1.64 -16.12 -13.52
C THR A 60 2.23 -14.90 -14.22
N TRP A 61 1.83 -13.68 -13.83
CA TRP A 61 2.42 -12.45 -14.37
C TRP A 61 3.92 -12.36 -14.12
N ALA A 62 4.36 -12.70 -12.91
CA ALA A 62 5.78 -12.71 -12.55
C ALA A 62 6.57 -13.71 -13.41
N ALA A 63 6.06 -14.93 -13.60
CA ALA A 63 6.69 -15.95 -14.44
C ALA A 63 6.77 -15.54 -15.91
N LEU A 64 5.76 -14.81 -16.41
CA LEU A 64 5.77 -14.22 -17.76
C LEU A 64 6.78 -13.07 -17.92
N GLY A 65 7.42 -12.62 -16.85
CA GLY A 65 8.28 -11.43 -16.86
C GLY A 65 7.53 -10.14 -17.17
N VAL A 66 6.20 -10.15 -17.05
CA VAL A 66 5.35 -8.97 -17.22
C VAL A 66 5.19 -8.30 -15.87
N THR A 67 6.04 -7.35 -15.61
CA THR A 67 5.86 -6.44 -14.48
C THR A 67 4.88 -5.34 -14.88
N ASP A 68 3.89 -5.10 -14.05
CA ASP A 68 3.09 -3.89 -14.20
C ASP A 68 4.01 -2.69 -13.96
N THR A 69 4.29 -1.92 -15.00
CA THR A 69 5.14 -0.73 -14.88
C THR A 69 4.60 0.27 -13.87
N LYS A 70 3.33 0.12 -13.50
CA LYS A 70 2.64 0.92 -12.49
C LYS A 70 2.76 0.34 -11.08
N CYS A 71 2.99 -0.98 -10.95
CA CYS A 71 3.31 -1.59 -9.67
C CYS A 71 4.78 -1.33 -9.30
N VAL A 72 5.03 -0.98 -8.05
CA VAL A 72 6.38 -0.63 -7.61
C VAL A 72 7.32 -1.83 -7.56
N ASP A 73 6.80 -3.03 -7.32
CA ASP A 73 7.57 -4.25 -7.17
C ASP A 73 6.67 -5.50 -7.35
N PRO A 74 7.17 -6.61 -7.92
CA PRO A 74 6.40 -7.85 -8.07
C PRO A 74 5.92 -8.49 -6.76
N SER A 75 6.60 -8.23 -5.63
CA SER A 75 6.20 -8.73 -4.31
C SER A 75 5.03 -7.94 -3.70
N VAL A 76 4.63 -6.84 -4.34
CA VAL A 76 3.52 -5.99 -3.91
C VAL A 76 2.27 -6.34 -4.72
N VAL A 77 1.17 -6.56 -4.04
CA VAL A 77 -0.13 -6.80 -4.68
C VAL A 77 -0.64 -5.50 -5.28
N TYR A 78 -0.93 -5.48 -6.57
CA TYR A 78 -1.47 -4.30 -7.25
C TYR A 78 -3.00 -4.35 -7.26
N LEU A 79 -3.64 -3.44 -6.53
CA LEU A 79 -5.09 -3.36 -6.36
C LEU A 79 -5.57 -1.89 -6.47
N PRO A 80 -5.45 -1.28 -7.65
CA PRO A 80 -5.60 0.17 -7.81
C PRO A 80 -6.99 0.68 -7.46
N LEU A 81 -7.04 1.91 -6.96
CA LEU A 81 -8.23 2.71 -6.73
C LEU A 81 -8.59 3.49 -8.00
N ASN A 82 -9.90 3.68 -8.20
CA ASN A 82 -10.45 4.54 -9.24
C ASN A 82 -11.04 5.85 -8.65
N VAL A 83 -11.11 5.95 -7.32
CA VAL A 83 -11.67 7.09 -6.59
C VAL A 83 -10.66 7.57 -5.55
N HIS A 84 -10.80 8.81 -5.10
CA HIS A 84 -9.97 9.46 -4.09
C HIS A 84 -8.47 9.41 -4.43
N VAL A 85 -8.17 9.44 -5.72
CA VAL A 85 -6.85 9.62 -6.32
C VAL A 85 -6.92 10.76 -7.33
N THR A 86 -5.88 11.57 -7.38
CA THR A 86 -5.82 12.70 -8.32
C THR A 86 -4.66 12.51 -9.28
N LYS A 87 -4.94 12.72 -10.57
CA LYS A 87 -3.91 12.69 -11.61
C LYS A 87 -2.99 13.91 -11.46
N SER A 88 -1.69 13.68 -11.42
CA SER A 88 -0.66 14.69 -11.31
C SER A 88 0.60 14.19 -12.01
N THR A 89 0.62 14.34 -13.33
CA THR A 89 1.69 13.81 -14.17
C THR A 89 3.05 14.37 -13.77
N GLY A 90 4.03 13.49 -13.66
CA GLY A 90 5.41 13.87 -13.36
C GLY A 90 5.60 14.44 -11.95
N ARG A 91 4.81 14.00 -10.96
CA ARG A 91 4.95 14.46 -9.58
C ARG A 91 6.35 14.19 -9.02
N THR A 92 6.90 15.13 -8.30
CA THR A 92 8.15 14.96 -7.55
C THR A 92 7.82 14.34 -6.20
N ILE A 93 8.39 13.17 -5.91
CA ILE A 93 8.23 12.49 -4.62
C ILE A 93 9.35 12.98 -3.69
N LYS A 94 8.97 13.48 -2.53
CA LYS A 94 9.89 13.97 -1.51
C LYS A 94 9.80 13.19 -0.21
N TYR A 95 8.59 12.83 0.21
CA TYR A 95 8.32 12.22 1.50
C TYR A 95 7.72 10.82 1.38
N LEU A 96 7.99 10.02 2.41
CA LEU A 96 7.32 8.75 2.68
C LEU A 96 6.65 8.86 4.05
N ALA A 97 5.32 8.91 4.06
CA ALA A 97 4.54 9.08 5.28
C ALA A 97 4.01 7.75 5.81
N ILE A 98 4.21 7.51 7.09
CA ILE A 98 3.72 6.33 7.79
C ILE A 98 2.44 6.68 8.54
N HIS A 99 1.45 5.81 8.39
CA HIS A 99 0.12 5.88 8.99
C HIS A 99 -0.22 4.58 9.72
N TYR A 100 -1.36 4.58 10.41
CA TYR A 100 -1.99 3.38 10.93
C TYR A 100 -3.48 3.35 10.55
N THR A 101 -4.02 2.17 10.31
CA THR A 101 -5.40 2.03 9.81
C THR A 101 -6.46 2.30 10.86
N ALA A 102 -6.16 2.13 12.15
CA ALA A 102 -7.13 2.10 13.24
C ALA A 102 -8.34 1.17 12.94
N GLY A 103 -8.12 0.10 12.17
CA GLY A 103 -9.17 -0.78 11.63
C GLY A 103 -9.37 -2.08 12.41
N GLY A 104 -8.56 -2.33 13.43
CA GLY A 104 -8.57 -3.57 14.20
C GLY A 104 -8.19 -4.81 13.38
N SER A 105 -8.42 -5.99 13.96
CA SER A 105 -8.11 -7.29 13.32
C SER A 105 -9.20 -7.78 12.34
N SER A 106 -10.21 -6.97 12.05
CA SER A 106 -11.27 -7.31 11.09
C SER A 106 -10.71 -7.45 9.67
N ALA A 107 -11.42 -8.16 8.80
CA ALA A 107 -11.06 -8.28 7.39
C ALA A 107 -10.92 -6.91 6.69
N ALA A 108 -11.72 -5.91 7.10
CA ALA A 108 -11.63 -4.54 6.60
C ALA A 108 -10.37 -3.79 7.10
N GLY A 109 -9.80 -4.21 8.25
CA GLY A 109 -8.56 -3.67 8.78
C GLY A 109 -7.30 -4.27 8.19
N ARG A 110 -7.41 -5.30 7.33
CA ARG A 110 -6.29 -5.91 6.61
C ARG A 110 -5.93 -5.10 5.37
N ALA A 111 -4.71 -5.31 4.86
CA ALA A 111 -4.19 -4.51 3.76
C ALA A 111 -5.14 -4.48 2.54
N ARG A 112 -5.64 -5.62 2.05
CA ARG A 112 -6.63 -5.64 0.96
C ARG A 112 -7.95 -4.98 1.32
N GLY A 113 -8.39 -5.15 2.56
CA GLY A 113 -9.65 -4.59 3.08
C GLY A 113 -9.67 -3.07 3.09
N CYS A 114 -8.50 -2.43 3.18
CA CYS A 114 -8.39 -0.97 3.10
C CYS A 114 -8.99 -0.41 1.81
N LYS A 115 -8.98 -1.16 0.69
CA LYS A 115 -9.61 -0.72 -0.56
C LYS A 115 -11.06 -0.35 -0.36
N SER A 116 -11.88 -1.23 0.24
CA SER A 116 -13.30 -0.96 0.46
C SER A 116 -13.55 0.22 1.40
N THR A 117 -12.64 0.44 2.35
CA THR A 117 -12.68 1.60 3.24
C THR A 117 -12.38 2.89 2.46
N PHE A 118 -11.35 2.89 1.64
CA PHE A 118 -10.98 4.03 0.80
C PHE A 118 -12.04 4.36 -0.26
N GLU A 119 -12.73 3.37 -0.80
CA GLU A 119 -13.83 3.59 -1.75
C GLU A 119 -15.05 4.26 -1.10
N LYS A 120 -15.27 4.04 0.21
CA LYS A 120 -16.40 4.60 0.96
C LYS A 120 -16.09 5.94 1.63
N ARG A 121 -14.84 6.24 1.94
CA ARG A 121 -14.41 7.46 2.64
C ARG A 121 -13.71 8.40 1.67
N LYS A 122 -13.81 9.71 1.87
CA LYS A 122 -13.04 10.73 1.12
C LYS A 122 -11.59 10.77 1.57
N ALA A 123 -10.92 9.61 1.53
CA ALA A 123 -9.51 9.43 1.89
C ALA A 123 -8.96 8.19 1.18
N SER A 124 -7.66 8.14 0.97
CA SER A 124 -6.96 6.98 0.42
C SER A 124 -5.49 7.01 0.82
N ALA A 125 -4.77 5.90 0.61
CA ALA A 125 -3.32 5.84 0.74
C ALA A 125 -2.71 5.14 -0.48
N ASP A 126 -1.42 5.35 -0.71
CA ASP A 126 -0.72 4.71 -1.82
C ASP A 126 -0.56 3.21 -1.57
N PHE A 127 -0.30 2.84 -0.32
CA PHE A 127 -0.10 1.46 0.10
C PHE A 127 -0.79 1.15 1.43
N ALA A 128 -1.09 -0.14 1.63
CA ALA A 128 -1.27 -0.70 2.96
C ALA A 128 -0.44 -1.97 3.12
N VAL A 129 -0.04 -2.26 4.35
CA VAL A 129 0.70 -3.47 4.71
C VAL A 129 0.08 -4.11 5.94
N ASP A 130 0.08 -5.44 5.98
CA ASP A 130 -0.28 -6.22 7.15
C ASP A 130 0.76 -7.33 7.39
N ASP A 131 0.44 -8.30 8.24
CA ASP A 131 1.28 -9.44 8.59
C ASP A 131 1.52 -10.44 7.43
N LYS A 132 0.77 -10.32 6.33
CA LYS A 132 0.78 -11.26 5.21
C LYS A 132 1.25 -10.66 3.90
N GLU A 133 0.91 -9.39 3.64
CA GLU A 133 1.10 -8.80 2.33
C GLU A 133 1.30 -7.29 2.34
N MET A 134 1.83 -6.81 1.24
CA MET A 134 1.94 -5.39 0.89
C MET A 134 1.03 -5.13 -0.30
N VAL A 135 0.18 -4.11 -0.24
CA VAL A 135 -0.80 -3.79 -1.28
C VAL A 135 -0.60 -2.35 -1.77
N GLN A 136 -0.51 -2.17 -3.08
CA GLN A 136 -0.49 -0.86 -3.74
C GLN A 136 -1.88 -0.50 -4.24
N PHE A 137 -2.39 0.65 -3.80
CA PHE A 137 -3.67 1.22 -4.24
C PHE A 137 -3.50 2.37 -5.22
N ASN A 138 -2.38 3.08 -5.18
CA ASN A 138 -2.12 4.13 -6.16
C ASN A 138 -2.00 3.51 -7.55
N PRO A 139 -2.78 3.99 -8.54
CA PRO A 139 -2.76 3.43 -9.89
C PRO A 139 -1.43 3.65 -10.63
N ASP A 140 -0.70 4.70 -10.28
CA ASP A 140 0.62 5.01 -10.83
C ASP A 140 1.29 6.09 -9.97
N ILE A 141 2.26 5.69 -9.16
CA ILE A 141 2.92 6.56 -8.17
C ILE A 141 3.51 7.85 -8.79
N LYS A 142 3.99 7.80 -10.04
CA LYS A 142 4.57 8.97 -10.69
C LYS A 142 3.53 9.94 -11.24
N ASN A 143 2.32 9.48 -11.48
CA ASN A 143 1.29 10.21 -12.19
C ASN A 143 0.00 10.42 -11.41
N TYR A 144 -0.10 9.86 -10.21
CA TYR A 144 -1.25 10.02 -9.32
C TYR A 144 -0.78 10.21 -7.88
N TYR A 145 -1.55 10.94 -7.09
CA TYR A 145 -1.41 10.95 -5.64
C TYR A 145 -2.71 10.56 -4.96
N CYS A 146 -2.56 9.92 -3.80
CA CYS A 146 -3.66 9.54 -2.92
C CYS A 146 -3.99 10.69 -1.93
N TRP A 147 -5.20 10.67 -1.37
CA TRP A 147 -5.69 11.69 -0.43
C TRP A 147 -5.40 11.25 1.02
N ALA A 148 -4.14 11.23 1.40
CA ALA A 148 -3.66 10.63 2.65
C ALA A 148 -3.31 11.65 3.74
N VAL A 149 -2.56 12.69 3.39
CA VAL A 149 -1.99 13.66 4.36
C VAL A 149 -2.60 15.04 4.26
N GLY A 150 -3.43 15.30 3.24
CA GLY A 150 -3.99 16.61 2.95
C GLY A 150 -2.98 17.56 2.31
N ASP A 151 -3.32 18.83 2.33
CA ASP A 151 -2.41 19.90 1.92
C ASP A 151 -1.52 20.34 3.08
N PRO A 152 -0.36 20.96 2.81
CA PRO A 152 0.52 21.48 3.86
C PRO A 152 -0.23 22.42 4.80
N LYS A 153 -0.12 22.20 6.10
CA LYS A 153 -0.67 23.10 7.12
C LYS A 153 0.47 23.86 7.80
N THR A 154 0.35 25.17 7.85
CA THR A 154 1.30 26.04 8.56
C THR A 154 1.16 25.88 10.08
N GLY A 155 2.27 25.78 10.80
CA GLY A 155 2.32 26.06 12.25
C GLY A 155 2.73 24.93 13.20
N HIS A 156 2.63 23.65 12.81
CA HIS A 156 3.00 22.53 13.69
C HIS A 156 3.79 21.42 13.02
N VAL A 157 4.37 21.69 11.86
CA VAL A 157 4.80 20.63 10.97
C VAL A 157 6.30 20.67 10.77
N LYS A 158 6.89 19.49 10.94
CA LYS A 158 8.29 19.24 10.63
C LYS A 158 8.54 19.31 9.11
N CYS A 159 7.50 19.11 8.31
CA CYS A 159 7.55 19.07 6.85
C CYS A 159 6.60 20.13 6.27
N PRO A 160 6.98 21.44 6.28
CA PRO A 160 6.09 22.54 5.92
C PRO A 160 5.62 22.52 4.45
N ASP A 161 6.34 21.85 3.57
CA ASP A 161 5.97 21.63 2.17
C ASP A 161 5.39 20.22 1.90
N GLY A 162 5.24 19.37 2.93
CA GLY A 162 4.67 18.04 2.82
C GLY A 162 3.19 18.07 2.52
N GLY A 163 2.76 17.35 1.51
CA GLY A 163 1.35 17.22 1.11
C GLY A 163 1.12 16.04 0.18
N ASN A 164 -0.14 15.80 -0.18
CA ASN A 164 -0.52 14.65 -1.03
C ASN A 164 0.31 14.57 -2.33
N ARG A 165 0.65 15.72 -2.94
CA ARG A 165 1.35 15.76 -4.24
C ARG A 165 2.76 15.21 -4.20
N ASN A 166 3.48 15.37 -3.10
CA ASN A 166 4.90 15.01 -2.99
C ASN A 166 5.17 13.91 -1.93
N THR A 167 4.12 13.29 -1.41
CA THR A 167 4.21 12.24 -0.40
C THR A 167 3.68 10.91 -0.93
N ILE A 168 4.39 9.83 -0.65
CA ILE A 168 3.88 8.46 -0.72
C ILE A 168 3.43 8.07 0.68
N SER A 169 2.27 7.44 0.81
CA SER A 169 1.68 7.08 2.10
C SER A 169 1.58 5.56 2.25
N ILE A 170 2.04 5.04 3.41
CA ILE A 170 1.91 3.64 3.81
C ILE A 170 1.01 3.56 5.04
N GLU A 171 -0.12 2.90 4.92
CA GLU A 171 -0.96 2.48 6.04
C GLU A 171 -0.45 1.16 6.60
N ILE A 172 0.04 1.15 7.83
CA ILE A 172 0.34 -0.10 8.53
C ILE A 172 -0.93 -0.56 9.24
N CYS A 173 -1.39 -1.77 8.92
CA CYS A 173 -2.57 -2.34 9.55
C CYS A 173 -2.31 -2.59 11.03
N SER A 174 -3.01 -1.83 11.87
CA SER A 174 -2.91 -1.95 13.31
C SER A 174 -3.84 -3.04 13.82
N SER A 175 -3.46 -3.63 14.93
CA SER A 175 -4.25 -4.57 15.72
C SER A 175 -4.69 -3.92 17.01
N LEU A 176 -5.73 -4.48 17.62
CA LEU A 176 -6.31 -4.00 18.86
C LEU A 176 -6.18 -5.06 19.95
N VAL A 177 -5.79 -4.67 21.14
CA VAL A 177 -5.77 -5.57 22.29
C VAL A 177 -7.17 -6.08 22.56
N LYS A 178 -7.29 -7.37 22.92
CA LYS A 178 -8.59 -8.02 23.18
C LYS A 178 -9.36 -7.25 24.25
N GLY A 179 -10.60 -6.88 23.91
CA GLY A 179 -11.50 -6.15 24.80
C GLY A 179 -11.44 -4.62 24.68
N ALA A 180 -10.49 -4.08 23.91
CA ALA A 180 -10.45 -2.65 23.60
C ALA A 180 -11.46 -2.27 22.51
N SER A 181 -12.01 -1.05 22.54
CA SER A 181 -12.96 -0.55 21.54
C SER A 181 -12.26 -0.08 20.26
N VAL A 182 -12.86 -0.37 19.12
CA VAL A 182 -12.43 0.19 17.81
C VAL A 182 -12.89 1.64 17.60
N GLU A 183 -13.78 2.14 18.45
CA GLU A 183 -14.43 3.44 18.24
C GLU A 183 -13.52 4.62 18.57
N GLU A 184 -12.43 4.38 19.31
CA GLU A 184 -11.48 5.42 19.70
C GLU A 184 -10.13 5.23 19.02
N PRO A 185 -9.81 6.04 18.00
CA PRO A 185 -8.66 5.81 17.12
C PRO A 185 -7.29 6.14 17.73
N ASN A 186 -7.18 6.70 18.92
CA ASN A 186 -5.89 7.18 19.47
C ASN A 186 -5.65 6.73 20.92
N HIS A 187 -5.92 5.48 21.23
CA HIS A 187 -5.71 4.95 22.58
C HIS A 187 -4.56 3.94 22.66
N ASP A 188 -4.20 3.55 23.86
CA ASP A 188 -3.10 2.64 24.19
C ASP A 188 -3.33 1.17 23.81
N GLY A 189 -4.56 0.80 23.43
CA GLY A 189 -4.92 -0.54 22.97
C GLY A 189 -4.47 -0.86 21.55
N TRP A 190 -4.01 0.09 20.75
CA TRP A 190 -3.53 -0.13 19.39
C TRP A 190 -2.07 -0.56 19.36
N TYR A 191 -1.75 -1.55 18.52
CA TYR A 191 -0.38 -2.00 18.29
C TYR A 191 -0.16 -2.49 16.86
N TYR A 192 1.08 -2.61 16.45
CA TYR A 192 1.49 -3.33 15.25
C TYR A 192 2.05 -4.70 15.62
N THR A 193 1.76 -5.71 14.81
CA THR A 193 2.47 -6.99 14.89
C THR A 193 3.87 -6.84 14.30
N ASP A 194 4.83 -7.65 14.76
CA ASP A 194 6.20 -7.65 14.23
C ASP A 194 6.21 -7.93 12.73
N ALA A 195 5.40 -8.87 12.25
CA ALA A 195 5.30 -9.20 10.84
C ALA A 195 4.76 -8.04 9.99
N ALA A 196 3.80 -7.24 10.50
CA ALA A 196 3.34 -6.03 9.81
C ALA A 196 4.42 -4.95 9.75
N LEU A 197 5.20 -4.81 10.83
CA LEU A 197 6.37 -3.91 10.86
C LEU A 197 7.47 -4.37 9.90
N ASP A 198 7.75 -5.67 9.80
CA ASP A 198 8.71 -6.23 8.86
C ASP A 198 8.32 -5.92 7.41
N ASN A 199 7.05 -6.11 7.06
CA ASN A 199 6.54 -5.76 5.74
C ASN A 199 6.58 -4.25 5.49
N ALA A 200 6.30 -3.43 6.50
CA ALA A 200 6.39 -1.97 6.38
C ALA A 200 7.84 -1.50 6.14
N VAL A 201 8.81 -2.06 6.87
CA VAL A 201 10.24 -1.79 6.67
C VAL A 201 10.68 -2.21 5.28
N LYS A 202 10.30 -3.43 4.84
CA LYS A 202 10.62 -3.93 3.49
C LYS A 202 10.08 -3.00 2.40
N LEU A 203 8.81 -2.61 2.50
CA LEU A 203 8.20 -1.69 1.54
C LEU A 203 8.84 -0.31 1.59
N ALA A 204 9.09 0.24 2.78
CA ALA A 204 9.72 1.54 2.94
C ALA A 204 11.11 1.59 2.30
N LYS A 205 11.99 0.60 2.57
CA LYS A 205 13.31 0.49 1.93
C LYS A 205 13.22 0.41 0.41
N LEU A 206 12.26 -0.35 -0.12
CA LEU A 206 12.02 -0.45 -1.55
C LEU A 206 11.64 0.92 -2.15
N LEU A 207 10.72 1.64 -1.51
CA LEU A 207 10.26 2.95 -1.97
C LEU A 207 11.35 4.02 -1.84
N MET A 208 12.08 4.03 -0.71
CA MET A 208 13.23 4.91 -0.52
C MET A 208 14.25 4.74 -1.65
N LYS A 209 14.62 3.51 -1.97
CA LYS A 209 15.55 3.20 -3.08
C LYS A 209 14.96 3.62 -4.43
N LYS A 210 13.71 3.26 -4.72
CA LYS A 210 13.08 3.48 -6.03
C LYS A 210 12.84 4.95 -6.35
N PHE A 211 12.53 5.76 -5.33
CA PHE A 211 12.20 7.19 -5.49
C PHE A 211 13.26 8.13 -4.91
N ASN A 212 14.42 7.59 -4.52
CA ASN A 212 15.52 8.34 -3.92
C ASN A 212 15.08 9.19 -2.73
N ILE A 213 14.28 8.61 -1.82
CA ILE A 213 13.79 9.28 -0.61
C ILE A 213 14.81 9.05 0.51
N PRO A 214 15.46 10.09 1.01
CA PRO A 214 16.41 9.94 2.12
C PRO A 214 15.67 9.64 3.43
N ILE A 215 16.38 9.04 4.39
CA ILE A 215 15.79 8.56 5.64
C ILE A 215 15.15 9.67 6.49
N GLU A 216 15.68 10.89 6.41
CA GLU A 216 15.12 12.06 7.09
C GLU A 216 13.74 12.45 6.56
N ASN A 217 13.44 12.10 5.31
CA ASN A 217 12.15 12.32 4.65
C ASN A 217 11.17 11.15 4.82
N VAL A 218 11.55 10.10 5.56
CA VAL A 218 10.59 9.13 6.08
C VAL A 218 10.01 9.70 7.35
N VAL A 219 8.72 10.01 7.32
CA VAL A 219 8.02 10.84 8.30
C VAL A 219 6.71 10.20 8.73
N ARG A 220 6.11 10.69 9.81
CA ARG A 220 4.74 10.31 10.21
C ARG A 220 3.75 11.27 9.57
N HIS A 221 2.50 10.87 9.44
CA HIS A 221 1.42 11.82 9.11
C HIS A 221 1.42 13.01 10.08
N TYR A 222 1.71 12.74 11.37
CA TYR A 222 1.89 13.77 12.39
C TYR A 222 2.91 14.85 12.01
N ASP A 223 4.04 14.47 11.43
CA ASP A 223 5.11 15.39 11.03
C ASP A 223 4.71 16.31 9.86
N ILE A 224 3.67 15.95 9.10
CA ILE A 224 3.17 16.73 7.96
C ILE A 224 2.01 17.63 8.35
N SER A 225 1.02 17.13 9.10
CA SER A 225 -0.26 17.83 9.33
C SER A 225 -0.57 18.11 10.80
N GLY A 226 0.25 17.62 11.73
CA GLY A 226 -0.03 17.68 13.17
C GLY A 226 -1.11 16.68 13.63
N LYS A 227 -1.71 15.88 12.73
CA LYS A 227 -2.66 14.83 13.07
C LYS A 227 -1.96 13.73 13.85
N LEU A 228 -2.49 13.31 14.99
CA LEU A 228 -1.94 12.20 15.77
C LEU A 228 -2.12 10.88 15.01
N CYS A 229 -1.16 10.62 14.13
CA CYS A 229 -1.11 9.43 13.26
C CYS A 229 0.37 9.09 12.93
N PRO A 230 0.84 7.88 13.23
CA PRO A 230 0.14 6.77 13.89
C PRO A 230 -0.27 7.08 15.34
N GLY A 231 -1.51 6.77 15.71
CA GLY A 231 -2.04 7.00 17.06
C GLY A 231 -1.73 5.86 18.05
N ILE A 232 -0.51 5.34 18.00
CA ILE A 232 -0.04 4.19 18.78
C ILE A 232 1.05 4.66 19.77
N VAL A 233 1.04 4.09 20.98
CA VAL A 233 2.05 4.38 22.01
C VAL A 233 3.45 4.14 21.47
N GLY A 234 4.36 5.10 21.69
CA GLY A 234 5.75 5.05 21.22
C GLY A 234 5.97 5.55 19.79
N TRP A 235 4.90 5.96 19.07
CA TRP A 235 5.00 6.44 17.68
C TRP A 235 4.91 7.96 17.51
N ASN A 236 4.44 8.69 18.51
CA ASN A 236 4.30 10.15 18.47
C ASN A 236 4.73 10.82 19.76
N ASN A 237 4.94 12.13 19.72
CA ASN A 237 5.19 12.99 20.88
C ASN A 237 3.90 13.71 21.35
N GLY A 238 2.77 13.03 21.37
CA GLY A 238 1.49 13.62 21.75
C GLY A 238 0.84 12.94 22.94
N ARG A 239 -0.10 13.62 23.58
CA ARG A 239 -0.95 12.99 24.58
C ARG A 239 -1.76 11.87 23.96
N LEU A 240 -1.74 10.73 24.62
CA LEU A 240 -2.69 9.66 24.33
C LEU A 240 -3.96 9.87 25.14
N TYR A 241 -5.06 9.40 24.58
CA TYR A 241 -6.35 9.41 25.25
C TYR A 241 -6.71 7.99 25.65
N THR A 242 -7.31 7.84 26.83
CA THR A 242 -7.94 6.59 27.26
C THR A 242 -9.19 6.30 26.43
N MET A 243 -9.70 5.08 26.51
CA MET A 243 -10.90 4.65 25.77
C MET A 243 -12.15 5.47 26.11
N ASP A 244 -12.19 6.15 27.27
CA ASP A 244 -13.26 7.06 27.68
C ASP A 244 -12.97 8.54 27.33
N GLY A 245 -11.99 8.78 26.45
CA GLY A 245 -11.65 10.12 25.95
C GLY A 245 -10.90 11.02 26.93
N LYS A 246 -10.44 10.48 28.06
CA LYS A 246 -9.60 11.24 29.00
C LYS A 246 -8.15 11.25 28.57
N ALA A 247 -7.50 12.40 28.66
CA ALA A 247 -6.08 12.51 28.39
C ALA A 247 -5.28 11.64 29.39
N THR A 248 -4.47 10.71 28.88
CA THR A 248 -3.57 9.93 29.73
C THR A 248 -2.39 10.78 30.19
N SER A 249 -1.76 10.39 31.31
CA SER A 249 -0.50 10.97 31.77
C SER A 249 0.70 10.51 30.93
N HIS A 250 0.52 9.56 29.99
CA HIS A 250 1.59 9.03 29.17
C HIS A 250 1.94 9.99 28.04
N TYR A 251 3.05 10.67 28.17
CA TYR A 251 3.71 11.33 27.07
C TYR A 251 4.38 10.26 26.20
N ASN A 252 4.01 10.27 24.95
CA ASN A 252 4.58 9.42 23.95
C ASN A 252 5.96 9.96 23.58
N ASN A 253 7.00 9.21 23.90
CA ASN A 253 8.41 9.60 23.71
C ASN A 253 8.97 9.23 22.33
N SER A 254 8.13 8.79 21.37
CA SER A 254 8.52 8.37 20.02
C SER A 254 9.58 7.24 19.95
N GLU A 255 9.80 6.49 20.99
CA GLU A 255 10.84 5.44 21.03
C GLU A 255 10.65 4.37 19.96
N LYS A 256 9.40 3.93 19.72
CA LYS A 256 9.08 2.94 18.68
C LYS A 256 9.22 3.51 17.27
N TRP A 257 8.95 4.80 17.11
CA TRP A 257 9.19 5.49 15.85
C TRP A 257 10.69 5.56 15.54
N GLU A 258 11.52 5.91 16.51
CA GLU A 258 12.97 5.93 16.31
C GLU A 258 13.50 4.52 16.06
N ALA A 259 13.03 3.51 16.80
CA ALA A 259 13.37 2.11 16.53
C ALA A 259 12.96 1.66 15.11
N PHE A 260 11.79 2.08 14.61
CA PHE A 260 11.39 1.83 13.24
C PHE A 260 12.35 2.51 12.24
N LYS A 261 12.73 3.75 12.50
CA LYS A 261 13.69 4.49 11.65
C LYS A 261 15.07 3.81 11.62
N GLU A 262 15.55 3.29 12.76
CA GLU A 262 16.81 2.53 12.79
C GLU A 262 16.78 1.30 11.88
N ARG A 263 15.65 0.61 11.79
CA ARG A 263 15.49 -0.54 10.88
C ARG A 263 15.51 -0.15 9.41
N LEU A 264 15.37 1.13 9.05
CA LEU A 264 15.42 1.62 7.67
C LEU A 264 16.85 1.93 7.20
N LYS A 265 17.81 2.04 8.11
CA LYS A 265 19.23 2.16 7.80
C LYS A 265 19.75 0.83 7.24
#